data_563f328ebacd72e3fc388c6092728477
#
_entry.id   563f328ebacd72e3fc388c6092728477
#
_cell.length_a   1.000
_cell.length_b   1.000
_cell.length_c   1.000
_cell.angle_alpha   90.00
_cell.angle_beta   90.00
_cell.angle_gamma   90.00
#
_symmetry.space_group_name_H-M   'P 1'
#
loop_
_entity.id
_entity.type
_entity.pdbx_description
1 polymer ?
#
loop_
_entity_poly.entity_id
_entity_poly.type
_entity_poly.pdbx_seq_one_letter_code
_entity_poly.pdbx_strand_id
1 'polypeptide(L)'
;MLRMAIVGTGWWGMELGKAAHSIPDVAQVAGCFSLSDAECKRFREMAGGEIYASFDAVLSDASVDAVFLATPHSLHWQQIIAVANAGKHVFVEKPMTLTVETASAAIKTCEKNSVVLGVGHNRRYSPVARKMKAMIDAGDCGQIIHAEGNYSGNAAYNY
;
A
#
# COMPACT_ATOMS: atom_id res chain seq x y z
N MET A 1 -11.81 -14.26 1.13
CA MET A 1 -10.91 -13.79 0.08
C MET A 1 -11.05 -12.26 0.02
N LEU A 2 -9.96 -11.54 0.16
CA LEU A 2 -9.97 -10.06 0.20
C LEU A 2 -10.12 -9.49 -1.23
N ARG A 3 -11.16 -8.71 -1.46
CA ARG A 3 -11.33 -8.00 -2.73
C ARG A 3 -10.75 -6.59 -2.63
N MET A 4 -9.76 -6.28 -3.47
CA MET A 4 -9.04 -5.02 -3.37
C MET A 4 -9.12 -4.21 -4.66
N ALA A 5 -9.16 -2.88 -4.51
CA ALA A 5 -8.97 -1.93 -5.61
C ALA A 5 -7.62 -1.23 -5.49
N ILE A 6 -6.95 -1.00 -6.63
CA ILE A 6 -5.68 -0.27 -6.69
C ILE A 6 -5.94 1.15 -7.18
N VAL A 7 -5.51 2.14 -6.42
CA VAL A 7 -5.59 3.56 -6.77
C VAL A 7 -4.18 4.10 -7.01
N GLY A 8 -3.95 4.56 -8.25
CA GLY A 8 -2.61 4.87 -8.77
C GLY A 8 -1.97 3.65 -9.42
N THR A 9 -2.05 3.57 -10.75
CA THR A 9 -1.55 2.43 -11.55
C THR A 9 -0.20 2.70 -12.22
N GLY A 10 0.59 3.60 -11.65
CA GLY A 10 1.99 3.79 -11.99
C GLY A 10 2.83 2.55 -11.65
N TRP A 11 4.16 2.70 -11.65
CA TRP A 11 5.07 1.55 -11.45
C TRP A 11 4.75 0.73 -10.18
N TRP A 12 4.56 1.38 -9.01
CA TRP A 12 4.23 0.68 -7.76
C TRP A 12 2.84 0.05 -7.77
N GLY A 13 1.84 0.72 -8.34
CA GLY A 13 0.51 0.13 -8.47
C GLY A 13 0.52 -1.13 -9.32
N MET A 14 1.33 -1.15 -10.40
CA MET A 14 1.54 -2.36 -11.21
C MET A 14 2.20 -3.49 -10.39
N GLU A 15 3.21 -3.20 -9.57
CA GLU A 15 3.86 -4.21 -8.72
C GLU A 15 2.90 -4.76 -7.65
N LEU A 16 2.09 -3.91 -7.03
CA LEU A 16 1.05 -4.34 -6.09
C LEU A 16 -0.02 -5.22 -6.77
N GLY A 17 -0.44 -4.85 -7.98
CA GLY A 17 -1.36 -5.66 -8.78
C GLY A 17 -0.79 -7.04 -9.12
N LYS A 18 0.48 -7.12 -9.53
CA LYS A 18 1.18 -8.40 -9.77
C LYS A 18 1.24 -9.25 -8.52
N ALA A 19 1.60 -8.63 -7.37
CA ALA A 19 1.66 -9.33 -6.10
C ALA A 19 0.29 -9.90 -5.71
N ALA A 20 -0.79 -9.13 -5.84
CA ALA A 20 -2.15 -9.60 -5.59
C ALA A 20 -2.55 -10.75 -6.52
N HIS A 21 -2.24 -10.64 -7.81
CA HIS A 21 -2.52 -11.67 -8.81
C HIS A 21 -1.77 -12.99 -8.53
N SER A 22 -0.61 -12.92 -7.86
CA SER A 22 0.19 -14.11 -7.50
C SER A 22 -0.37 -14.91 -6.31
N ILE A 23 -1.36 -14.39 -5.60
CA ILE A 23 -1.96 -15.02 -4.40
C ILE A 23 -3.50 -15.13 -4.51
N PRO A 24 -4.03 -15.77 -5.57
CA PRO A 24 -5.46 -15.73 -5.89
C PRO A 24 -6.37 -16.33 -4.80
N ASP A 25 -5.83 -17.21 -3.96
CA ASP A 25 -6.57 -17.81 -2.83
C ASP A 25 -6.77 -16.83 -1.66
N VAL A 26 -5.96 -15.76 -1.59
CA VAL A 26 -5.98 -14.79 -0.50
C VAL A 26 -6.62 -13.48 -0.95
N ALA A 27 -6.26 -13.00 -2.14
CA ALA A 27 -6.66 -11.69 -2.62
C ALA A 27 -7.10 -11.72 -4.09
N GLN A 28 -8.10 -10.89 -4.40
CA GLN A 28 -8.60 -10.67 -5.74
C GLN A 28 -8.60 -9.18 -6.07
N VAL A 29 -8.08 -8.82 -7.24
CA VAL A 29 -8.18 -7.47 -7.76
C VAL A 29 -9.61 -7.21 -8.27
N ALA A 30 -10.36 -6.34 -7.59
CA ALA A 30 -11.68 -5.89 -8.01
C ALA A 30 -11.57 -4.91 -9.18
N GLY A 31 -10.56 -4.04 -9.14
CA GLY A 31 -10.31 -3.08 -10.22
C GLY A 31 -9.24 -2.05 -9.85
N CYS A 32 -9.14 -1.03 -10.70
CA CYS A 32 -8.19 0.05 -10.50
C CYS A 32 -8.76 1.42 -10.89
N PHE A 33 -8.12 2.46 -10.35
CA PHE A 33 -8.34 3.86 -10.75
C PHE A 33 -7.00 4.60 -10.84
N SER A 34 -6.82 5.37 -11.90
CA SER A 34 -5.74 6.32 -12.09
C SER A 34 -6.22 7.46 -12.99
N LEU A 35 -5.52 8.60 -12.98
CA LEU A 35 -5.79 9.71 -13.89
C LEU A 35 -5.38 9.41 -15.34
N SER A 36 -4.64 8.35 -15.58
CA SER A 36 -4.19 7.90 -16.90
C SER A 36 -4.97 6.68 -17.35
N ASP A 37 -5.84 6.86 -18.33
CA ASP A 37 -6.58 5.74 -18.96
C ASP A 37 -5.65 4.68 -19.54
N ALA A 38 -4.51 5.09 -20.10
CA ALA A 38 -3.53 4.17 -20.67
C ALA A 38 -2.89 3.27 -19.60
N GLU A 39 -2.61 3.82 -18.39
CA GLU A 39 -2.12 3.04 -17.26
C GLU A 39 -3.19 2.10 -16.71
N CYS A 40 -4.44 2.55 -16.59
CA CYS A 40 -5.55 1.71 -16.17
C CYS A 40 -5.77 0.53 -17.13
N LYS A 41 -5.70 0.75 -18.43
CA LYS A 41 -5.82 -0.32 -19.42
C LYS A 41 -4.72 -1.36 -19.29
N ARG A 42 -3.45 -0.91 -19.19
CA ARG A 42 -2.30 -1.82 -18.97
C ARG A 42 -2.43 -2.60 -17.65
N PHE A 43 -2.89 -1.93 -16.59
CA PHE A 43 -3.12 -2.58 -15.32
C PHE A 43 -4.18 -3.68 -15.44
N ARG A 44 -5.32 -3.39 -16.05
CA ARG A 44 -6.41 -4.36 -16.26
C ARG A 44 -5.96 -5.56 -17.11
N GLU A 45 -5.17 -5.35 -18.14
CA GLU A 45 -4.61 -6.42 -18.96
C GLU A 45 -3.72 -7.37 -18.15
N MET A 46 -3.00 -6.85 -17.15
CA MET A 46 -2.06 -7.61 -16.32
C MET A 46 -2.73 -8.28 -15.13
N ALA A 47 -3.59 -7.57 -14.39
CA ALA A 47 -4.15 -8.00 -13.11
C ALA A 47 -5.66 -8.26 -13.14
N GLY A 48 -6.33 -7.93 -14.23
CA GLY A 48 -7.79 -8.04 -14.34
C GLY A 48 -8.52 -6.92 -13.60
N GLY A 49 -9.80 -7.19 -13.30
CA GLY A 49 -10.68 -6.25 -12.60
C GLY A 49 -11.26 -5.15 -13.48
N GLU A 50 -12.01 -4.25 -12.86
CA GLU A 50 -12.67 -3.14 -13.55
C GLU A 50 -11.78 -1.89 -13.58
N ILE A 51 -12.07 -0.99 -14.52
CA ILE A 51 -11.52 0.37 -14.50
C ILE A 51 -12.60 1.28 -13.93
N TYR A 52 -12.39 1.79 -12.72
CA TYR A 52 -13.31 2.72 -12.10
C TYR A 52 -13.21 4.12 -12.74
N ALA A 53 -14.35 4.76 -12.91
CA ALA A 53 -14.42 6.10 -13.51
C ALA A 53 -13.87 7.21 -12.60
N SER A 54 -13.83 6.98 -11.28
CA SER A 54 -13.34 7.95 -10.30
C SER A 54 -12.90 7.26 -9.00
N PHE A 55 -12.19 7.98 -8.15
CA PHE A 55 -11.89 7.53 -6.80
C PHE A 55 -13.16 7.29 -5.98
N ASP A 56 -14.18 8.15 -6.12
CA ASP A 56 -15.47 7.99 -5.44
C ASP A 56 -16.21 6.72 -5.89
N ALA A 57 -16.05 6.32 -7.16
CA ALA A 57 -16.61 5.05 -7.65
C ALA A 57 -15.97 3.85 -6.95
N VAL A 58 -14.65 3.88 -6.68
CA VAL A 58 -13.96 2.86 -5.86
C VAL A 58 -14.53 2.82 -4.44
N LEU A 59 -14.72 3.98 -3.83
CA LEU A 59 -15.23 4.08 -2.46
C LEU A 59 -16.68 3.56 -2.33
N SER A 60 -17.48 3.77 -3.37
CA SER A 60 -18.90 3.40 -3.39
C SER A 60 -19.16 1.94 -3.75
N ASP A 61 -18.17 1.21 -4.26
CA ASP A 61 -18.33 -0.21 -4.60
C ASP A 61 -18.34 -1.06 -3.33
N ALA A 62 -19.53 -1.57 -2.97
CA ALA A 62 -19.71 -2.41 -1.79
C ALA A 62 -18.97 -3.77 -1.87
N SER A 63 -18.52 -4.19 -3.06
CA SER A 63 -17.77 -5.43 -3.24
C SER A 63 -16.27 -5.27 -2.97
N VAL A 64 -15.78 -4.05 -2.75
CA VAL A 64 -14.37 -3.75 -2.43
C VAL A 64 -14.20 -3.73 -0.91
N ASP A 65 -13.37 -4.63 -0.39
CA ASP A 65 -13.02 -4.71 1.02
C ASP A 65 -11.86 -3.79 1.40
N ALA A 66 -10.90 -3.60 0.50
CA ALA A 66 -9.68 -2.84 0.75
C ALA A 66 -9.27 -1.99 -0.44
N VAL A 67 -8.67 -0.82 -0.16
CA VAL A 67 -8.11 0.07 -1.17
C VAL A 67 -6.60 0.20 -0.97
N PHE A 68 -5.85 -0.03 -2.04
CA PHE A 68 -4.40 0.08 -2.06
C PHE A 68 -4.02 1.38 -2.76
N LEU A 69 -3.40 2.29 -1.99
CA LEU A 69 -3.04 3.63 -2.43
C LEU A 69 -1.56 3.66 -2.87
N ALA A 70 -1.33 3.82 -4.17
CA ALA A 70 -0.01 3.99 -4.79
C ALA A 70 0.06 5.32 -5.56
N THR A 71 -0.58 6.33 -5.04
CA THR A 71 -0.70 7.69 -5.58
C THR A 71 0.47 8.58 -5.15
N PRO A 72 0.56 9.83 -5.64
CA PRO A 72 1.51 10.80 -5.11
C PRO A 72 1.36 11.02 -3.60
N HIS A 73 2.48 11.15 -2.90
CA HIS A 73 2.56 11.21 -1.44
C HIS A 73 1.69 12.29 -0.80
N SER A 74 1.52 13.43 -1.49
CA SER A 74 0.68 14.55 -1.03
C SER A 74 -0.82 14.20 -0.94
N LEU A 75 -1.26 13.15 -1.61
CA LEU A 75 -2.67 12.71 -1.62
C LEU A 75 -2.96 11.64 -0.55
N HIS A 76 -1.94 10.97 -0.03
CA HIS A 76 -2.11 9.82 0.85
C HIS A 76 -3.02 10.12 2.04
N TRP A 77 -2.77 11.21 2.76
CA TRP A 77 -3.53 11.57 3.95
C TRP A 77 -5.04 11.66 3.68
N GLN A 78 -5.44 12.48 2.68
CA GLN A 78 -6.86 12.67 2.36
C GLN A 78 -7.50 11.36 1.86
N GLN A 79 -6.75 10.60 1.06
CA GLN A 79 -7.24 9.32 0.54
C GLN A 79 -7.40 8.26 1.63
N ILE A 80 -6.47 8.16 2.60
CA ILE A 80 -6.63 7.27 3.76
C ILE A 80 -7.91 7.61 4.51
N ILE A 81 -8.14 8.90 4.82
CA ILE A 81 -9.34 9.36 5.53
C ILE A 81 -10.61 8.98 4.74
N ALA A 82 -10.64 9.22 3.44
CA ALA A 82 -11.79 8.93 2.59
C ALA A 82 -12.09 7.42 2.53
N VAL A 83 -11.07 6.59 2.34
CA VAL A 83 -11.19 5.11 2.32
C VAL A 83 -11.70 4.59 3.67
N ALA A 84 -11.12 5.07 4.77
CA ALA A 84 -11.52 4.66 6.11
C ALA A 84 -12.97 5.07 6.42
N ASN A 85 -13.40 6.27 6.03
CA ASN A 85 -14.78 6.72 6.18
C ASN A 85 -15.78 5.96 5.30
N ALA A 86 -15.33 5.37 4.20
CA ALA A 86 -16.12 4.45 3.39
C ALA A 86 -16.17 3.02 3.98
N GLY A 87 -15.58 2.79 5.17
CA GLY A 87 -15.57 1.50 5.85
C GLY A 87 -14.66 0.46 5.22
N LYS A 88 -13.68 0.87 4.41
CA LYS A 88 -12.77 -0.04 3.71
C LYS A 88 -11.39 -0.07 4.36
N HIS A 89 -10.74 -1.22 4.34
CA HIS A 89 -9.35 -1.36 4.77
C HIS A 89 -8.43 -0.58 3.84
N VAL A 90 -7.33 -0.05 4.38
CA VAL A 90 -6.37 0.78 3.67
C VAL A 90 -5.00 0.12 3.65
N PHE A 91 -4.42 -0.02 2.48
CA PHE A 91 -2.98 -0.16 2.33
C PHE A 91 -2.45 1.07 1.60
N VAL A 92 -1.42 1.72 2.13
CA VAL A 92 -0.83 2.91 1.51
C VAL A 92 0.67 2.73 1.32
N GLU A 93 1.18 3.16 0.17
CA GLU A 93 2.61 3.22 -0.07
C GLU A 93 3.31 4.24 0.85
N LYS A 94 4.58 4.01 1.06
CA LYS A 94 5.43 4.89 1.87
C LYS A 94 5.73 6.21 1.10
N PRO A 95 5.87 7.32 1.82
CA PRO A 95 5.55 7.53 3.21
C PRO A 95 4.03 7.53 3.43
N MET A 96 3.59 7.06 4.60
CA MET A 96 2.15 7.03 4.92
C MET A 96 1.49 8.40 4.79
N THR A 97 2.14 9.41 5.34
CA THR A 97 1.76 10.84 5.22
C THR A 97 3.02 11.71 5.27
N LEU A 98 2.87 13.01 5.12
CA LEU A 98 4.01 13.95 5.10
C LEU A 98 4.31 14.58 6.47
N THR A 99 3.39 14.52 7.43
CA THR A 99 3.59 15.08 8.78
C THR A 99 3.06 14.14 9.87
N VAL A 100 3.55 14.33 11.09
CA VAL A 100 3.09 13.55 12.28
C VAL A 100 1.61 13.80 12.56
N GLU A 101 1.15 15.03 12.39
CA GLU A 101 -0.25 15.43 12.64
C GLU A 101 -1.19 14.68 11.69
N THR A 102 -0.87 14.67 10.38
CA THR A 102 -1.67 13.95 9.38
C THR A 102 -1.59 12.44 9.55
N ALA A 103 -0.45 11.90 10.00
CA ALA A 103 -0.29 10.50 10.35
C ALA A 103 -1.21 10.12 11.52
N SER A 104 -1.18 10.91 12.59
CA SER A 104 -2.02 10.69 13.77
C SER A 104 -3.52 10.78 13.44
N ALA A 105 -3.90 11.72 12.58
CA ALA A 105 -5.30 11.86 12.13
C ALA A 105 -5.73 10.64 11.29
N ALA A 106 -4.89 10.16 10.39
CA ALA A 106 -5.15 8.96 9.58
C ALA A 106 -5.36 7.72 10.45
N ILE A 107 -4.45 7.46 11.41
CA ILE A 107 -4.54 6.33 12.32
C ILE A 107 -5.85 6.39 13.13
N LYS A 108 -6.14 7.52 13.77
CA LYS A 108 -7.38 7.71 14.56
C LYS A 108 -8.66 7.51 13.73
N THR A 109 -8.64 7.93 12.45
CA THR A 109 -9.80 7.72 11.57
C THR A 109 -9.98 6.24 11.25
N CYS A 110 -8.90 5.50 10.97
CA CYS A 110 -8.97 4.06 10.73
C CYS A 110 -9.45 3.31 11.99
N GLU A 111 -8.94 3.64 13.17
CA GLU A 111 -9.38 3.08 14.45
C GLU A 111 -10.85 3.34 14.70
N LYS A 112 -11.32 4.60 14.53
CA LYS A 112 -12.72 4.99 14.70
C LYS A 112 -13.68 4.19 13.82
N ASN A 113 -13.25 3.90 12.58
CA ASN A 113 -14.06 3.15 11.62
C ASN A 113 -13.80 1.63 11.68
N SER A 114 -12.98 1.15 12.63
CA SER A 114 -12.63 -0.28 12.79
C SER A 114 -12.06 -0.90 11.52
N VAL A 115 -11.27 -0.14 10.75
CA VAL A 115 -10.59 -0.61 9.54
C VAL A 115 -9.09 -0.73 9.75
N VAL A 116 -8.46 -1.65 9.03
CA VAL A 116 -7.00 -1.87 9.09
C VAL A 116 -6.29 -0.86 8.22
N LEU A 117 -5.22 -0.26 8.75
CA LEU A 117 -4.27 0.58 8.01
C LEU A 117 -2.93 -0.13 7.92
N GLY A 118 -2.55 -0.54 6.70
CA GLY A 118 -1.25 -1.09 6.38
C GLY A 118 -0.37 -0.07 5.64
N VAL A 119 0.94 -0.08 5.89
CA VAL A 119 1.91 0.80 5.22
C VAL A 119 2.94 -0.02 4.46
N GLY A 120 3.25 0.38 3.24
CA GLY A 120 4.11 -0.31 2.27
C GLY A 120 5.61 -0.35 2.62
N HIS A 121 5.97 -0.70 3.84
CA HIS A 121 7.35 -0.92 4.27
C HIS A 121 7.84 -2.33 3.89
N ASN A 122 7.79 -2.66 2.61
CA ASN A 122 8.05 -3.99 2.07
C ASN A 122 9.43 -4.58 2.44
N ARG A 123 10.46 -3.75 2.62
CA ARG A 123 11.82 -4.21 2.99
C ARG A 123 11.86 -4.91 4.34
N ARG A 124 10.91 -4.65 5.25
CA ARG A 124 10.77 -5.37 6.53
C ARG A 124 10.54 -6.87 6.33
N TYR A 125 10.00 -7.24 5.18
CA TYR A 125 9.64 -8.63 4.83
C TYR A 125 10.70 -9.34 4.00
N SER A 126 11.82 -8.68 3.66
CA SER A 126 12.91 -9.35 2.95
C SER A 126 13.49 -10.49 3.81
N PRO A 127 13.93 -11.60 3.19
CA PRO A 127 14.52 -12.73 3.93
C PRO A 127 15.67 -12.31 4.83
N VAL A 128 16.51 -11.37 4.37
CA VAL A 128 17.65 -10.83 5.14
C VAL A 128 17.17 -10.08 6.37
N ALA A 129 16.21 -9.14 6.22
CA ALA A 129 15.69 -8.37 7.35
C ALA A 129 15.01 -9.28 8.38
N ARG A 130 14.25 -10.28 7.93
CA ARG A 130 13.64 -11.29 8.81
C ARG A 130 14.68 -12.11 9.56
N LYS A 131 15.75 -12.57 8.88
CA LYS A 131 16.82 -13.33 9.51
C LYS A 131 17.55 -12.49 10.58
N MET A 132 17.92 -11.24 10.22
CA MET A 132 18.54 -10.31 11.18
C MET A 132 17.64 -10.08 12.41
N LYS A 133 16.35 -9.83 12.20
CA LYS A 133 15.40 -9.64 13.30
C LYS A 133 15.31 -10.87 14.19
N ALA A 134 15.24 -12.07 13.60
CA ALA A 134 15.19 -13.32 14.36
C ALA A 134 16.45 -13.54 15.21
N MET A 135 17.65 -13.23 14.70
CA MET A 135 18.90 -13.33 15.44
C MET A 135 18.95 -12.35 16.60
N ILE A 136 18.48 -11.12 16.41
CA ILE A 136 18.39 -10.11 17.46
C ILE A 136 17.43 -10.58 18.56
N ASP A 137 16.25 -11.07 18.19
CA ASP A 137 15.22 -11.52 19.12
C ASP A 137 15.64 -12.77 19.91
N ALA A 138 16.45 -13.65 19.30
CA ALA A 138 17.03 -14.82 19.95
C ALA A 138 18.17 -14.45 20.92
N GLY A 139 18.65 -13.21 20.91
CA GLY A 139 19.80 -12.78 21.71
C GLY A 139 21.16 -13.16 21.12
N ASP A 140 21.20 -13.72 19.89
CA ASP A 140 22.44 -14.15 19.24
C ASP A 140 23.45 -13.00 19.08
N CYS A 141 22.96 -11.77 19.00
CA CYS A 141 23.79 -10.56 18.86
C CYS A 141 24.15 -9.92 20.22
N GLY A 142 23.70 -10.49 21.34
CA GLY A 142 23.85 -9.88 22.67
C GLY A 142 23.12 -8.54 22.78
N GLN A 143 23.61 -7.66 23.66
CA GLN A 143 23.05 -6.32 23.79
C GLN A 143 23.45 -5.44 22.60
N ILE A 144 22.47 -4.96 21.84
CA ILE A 144 22.72 -4.03 20.72
C ILE A 144 23.08 -2.66 21.28
N ILE A 145 24.31 -2.21 21.04
CA ILE A 145 24.81 -0.91 21.49
C ILE A 145 24.88 0.13 20.37
N HIS A 146 24.94 -0.35 19.12
CA HIS A 146 24.97 0.50 17.93
C HIS A 146 24.45 -0.26 16.72
N ALA A 147 23.84 0.46 15.77
CA ALA A 147 23.46 -0.08 14.47
C ALA A 147 23.76 0.96 13.39
N GLU A 148 24.38 0.52 12.32
CA GLU A 148 24.64 1.33 11.12
C GLU A 148 24.04 0.64 9.90
N GLY A 149 23.36 1.41 9.05
CA GLY A 149 22.75 0.91 7.84
C GLY A 149 23.06 1.82 6.66
N ASN A 150 23.76 1.29 5.66
CA ASN A 150 24.04 1.98 4.41
C ASN A 150 23.21 1.38 3.28
N TYR A 151 22.44 2.23 2.61
CA TYR A 151 21.68 1.86 1.42
C TYR A 151 21.95 2.88 0.33
N SER A 152 22.82 2.52 -0.60
CA SER A 152 23.20 3.36 -1.73
C SER A 152 22.62 2.82 -3.03
N GLY A 153 22.16 3.70 -3.90
CA GLY A 153 21.63 3.38 -5.21
C GLY A 153 21.62 4.61 -6.10
N ASN A 154 21.45 4.38 -7.39
CA ASN A 154 21.38 5.42 -8.41
C ASN A 154 19.93 5.84 -8.74
N ALA A 155 18.97 5.55 -7.88
CA ALA A 155 17.56 5.83 -8.11
C ALA A 155 17.28 7.31 -8.42
N ALA A 156 18.09 8.23 -7.86
CA ALA A 156 17.94 9.66 -8.11
C ALA A 156 18.17 10.08 -9.59
N TYR A 157 18.81 9.23 -10.40
CA TYR A 157 19.00 9.48 -11.83
C TYR A 157 17.82 9.00 -12.70
N ASN A 158 16.82 8.35 -12.11
CA ASN A 158 15.68 7.76 -12.81
C ASN A 158 14.36 8.50 -12.50
N TYR A 159 14.43 9.67 -11.83
CA TYR A 159 13.29 10.55 -11.53
C TYR A 159 13.40 11.86 -12.29
#